data_da9099f7d01cae9993018f64003df595
#
_entry.id   da9099f7d01cae9993018f64003df595
#
_cell.length_a   1.000
_cell.length_b   1.000
_cell.length_c   1.000
_cell.angle_alpha   90.00
_cell.angle_beta   90.00
_cell.angle_gamma   90.00
#
_symmetry.space_group_name_H-M   'P 1'
#
loop_
_entity.id
_entity.type
_entity.pdbx_description
1 polymer ?
#
loop_
_entity_poly.entity_id
_entity_poly.type
_entity_poly.pdbx_seq_one_letter_code
_entity_poly.pdbx_strand_id
1 'polypeptide(L)'
;MCGRIKQLWTWDNRITALHMDLSGSAQAYPRSVKHMTEATVTRGDIFYADLSPVVGSEQGGTRPVLIVQNDTGNRHSPTVIAAAITSQTGKARLPTHINIAGGSVGLSKDSIILLEQIRTIDKRRLREHMGHLDEQQMAMVDDAIAVSFGLPGGNRTM
;
A
#
# COMPACT_ATOMS: atom_id res chain seq x y z
N MET A 1 23.70 10.19 -35.20
CA MET A 1 24.13 10.78 -33.91
C MET A 1 22.88 10.87 -33.05
N CYS A 2 22.72 9.95 -32.10
CA CYS A 2 21.53 9.86 -31.25
C CYS A 2 21.87 10.43 -29.87
N GLY A 3 21.38 11.63 -29.57
CA GLY A 3 21.61 12.31 -28.30
C GLY A 3 20.76 11.69 -27.20
N ARG A 4 21.42 11.11 -26.20
CA ARG A 4 20.82 10.52 -25.02
C ARG A 4 20.43 11.62 -24.03
N ILE A 5 19.12 11.92 -23.93
CA ILE A 5 18.59 12.86 -22.92
C ILE A 5 18.63 12.13 -21.57
N LYS A 6 19.56 12.52 -20.71
CA LYS A 6 19.52 12.16 -19.28
C LYS A 6 18.59 13.14 -18.58
N GLN A 7 17.37 12.71 -18.26
CA GLN A 7 16.53 13.44 -17.31
C GLN A 7 17.01 13.13 -15.89
N LEU A 8 17.72 14.09 -15.31
CA LEU A 8 18.03 14.13 -13.89
C LEU A 8 16.78 14.66 -13.16
N TRP A 9 16.08 13.79 -12.45
CA TRP A 9 15.07 14.19 -11.48
C TRP A 9 15.78 14.66 -10.22
N THR A 10 15.96 15.97 -10.07
CA THR A 10 16.32 16.56 -8.78
C THR A 10 15.03 16.90 -8.04
N TRP A 11 14.81 16.24 -6.90
CA TRP A 11 13.77 16.59 -5.96
C TRP A 11 14.19 17.87 -5.25
N ASP A 12 13.62 19.02 -5.63
CA ASP A 12 13.76 20.25 -4.87
C ASP A 12 12.72 20.25 -3.74
N ASN A 13 13.20 20.38 -2.51
CA ASN A 13 12.44 20.29 -1.26
C ASN A 13 11.55 21.53 -1.00
N ARG A 14 11.17 22.28 -2.04
CA ARG A 14 10.36 23.49 -1.98
C ARG A 14 9.21 23.49 -2.98
N ILE A 15 8.31 22.52 -2.88
CA ILE A 15 7.02 22.64 -3.54
C ILE A 15 5.97 22.94 -2.47
N THR A 16 5.79 24.24 -2.20
CA THR A 16 4.54 24.75 -1.66
C THR A 16 3.53 24.65 -2.79
N ALA A 17 2.63 23.68 -2.73
CA ALA A 17 1.55 23.55 -3.70
C ALA A 17 0.61 24.76 -3.55
N LEU A 18 0.80 25.77 -4.39
CA LEU A 18 -0.17 26.83 -4.63
C LEU A 18 -1.19 26.27 -5.63
N HIS A 19 -2.35 25.89 -5.15
CA HIS A 19 -3.51 25.70 -5.99
C HIS A 19 -4.13 27.08 -6.23
N MET A 20 -3.95 27.63 -7.43
CA MET A 20 -4.65 28.84 -7.86
C MET A 20 -6.03 28.42 -8.38
N ASP A 21 -7.08 28.90 -7.74
CA ASP A 21 -8.41 28.83 -8.30
C ASP A 21 -8.59 29.91 -9.37
N LEU A 22 -9.59 29.75 -10.22
CA LEU A 22 -9.86 30.66 -11.36
C LEU A 22 -10.33 32.07 -10.90
N SER A 23 -10.39 32.37 -9.61
CA SER A 23 -10.80 33.66 -9.03
C SER A 23 -9.62 34.48 -8.47
N GLY A 24 -8.39 33.95 -8.48
CA GLY A 24 -7.20 34.69 -8.08
C GLY A 24 -7.03 34.95 -6.58
N SER A 25 -7.81 34.30 -5.71
CA SER A 25 -7.66 34.43 -4.27
C SER A 25 -6.86 33.24 -3.69
N ALA A 26 -5.72 33.54 -3.05
CA ALA A 26 -4.92 32.57 -2.32
C ALA A 26 -5.56 32.30 -0.96
N GLN A 27 -6.25 31.18 -0.80
CA GLN A 27 -6.73 30.73 0.50
C GLN A 27 -5.67 29.86 1.16
N ALA A 28 -5.07 30.38 2.23
CA ALA A 28 -4.17 29.62 3.09
C ALA A 28 -5.00 28.60 3.89
N TYR A 29 -4.77 27.31 3.68
CA TYR A 29 -5.32 26.26 4.54
C TYR A 29 -4.73 26.39 5.96
N PRO A 30 -5.57 26.38 7.01
CA PRO A 30 -5.08 26.47 8.38
C PRO A 30 -4.21 25.25 8.71
N ARG A 31 -2.94 25.53 9.09
CA ARG A 31 -2.03 24.55 9.69
C ARG A 31 -2.48 24.25 11.13
N SER A 32 -3.51 23.44 11.27
CA SER A 32 -3.84 22.83 12.55
C SER A 32 -4.45 21.45 12.35
N VAL A 33 -3.66 20.54 11.81
CA VAL A 33 -3.86 19.12 12.04
C VAL A 33 -2.90 18.76 13.17
N LYS A 34 -3.50 18.56 14.37
CA LYS A 34 -2.86 18.03 15.56
C LYS A 34 -1.96 16.86 15.15
N HIS A 35 -0.65 16.96 15.36
CA HIS A 35 0.31 15.87 15.21
C HIS A 35 -0.16 14.69 16.08
N MET A 36 -0.90 13.79 15.50
CA MET A 36 -0.80 12.39 15.92
C MET A 36 0.61 11.99 15.51
N THR A 37 1.40 11.54 16.46
CA THR A 37 2.70 10.91 16.22
C THR A 37 2.54 10.00 15.02
N GLU A 38 3.11 10.40 13.86
CA GLU A 38 3.06 9.60 12.64
C GLU A 38 3.74 8.27 12.96
N ALA A 39 2.93 7.25 13.18
CA ALA A 39 3.44 5.89 13.18
C ALA A 39 4.13 5.74 11.82
N THR A 40 5.45 5.55 11.87
CA THR A 40 6.25 5.42 10.65
C THR A 40 5.76 4.18 9.92
N VAL A 41 5.06 4.39 8.79
CA VAL A 41 4.58 3.28 7.97
C VAL A 41 5.77 2.70 7.22
N THR A 42 5.99 1.40 7.37
CA THR A 42 7.07 0.67 6.68
C THR A 42 6.52 -0.44 5.80
N ARG A 43 7.30 -0.85 4.79
CA ARG A 43 6.96 -1.99 3.94
C ARG A 43 6.89 -3.26 4.79
N GLY A 44 5.82 -4.04 4.65
CA GLY A 44 5.59 -5.24 5.47
C GLY A 44 4.66 -5.01 6.66
N ASP A 45 4.36 -3.75 7.00
CA ASP A 45 3.38 -3.45 8.04
C ASP A 45 1.97 -3.86 7.62
N ILE A 46 1.21 -4.34 8.61
CA ILE A 46 -0.22 -4.63 8.46
C ILE A 46 -1.01 -3.60 9.27
N PHE A 47 -1.96 -2.95 8.61
CA PHE A 47 -2.89 -2.01 9.23
C PHE A 47 -4.33 -2.40 8.95
N TYR A 48 -5.25 -2.06 9.84
CA TYR A 48 -6.63 -1.90 9.44
C TYR A 48 -6.76 -0.66 8.56
N ALA A 49 -7.51 -0.76 7.46
CA ALA A 49 -7.78 0.36 6.57
C ALA A 49 -9.22 0.34 6.06
N ASP A 50 -9.80 1.52 5.86
CA ASP A 50 -11.09 1.66 5.20
C ASP A 50 -10.87 1.72 3.67
N LEU A 51 -11.31 0.68 2.99
CA LEU A 51 -11.18 0.55 1.54
C LEU A 51 -12.40 1.04 0.76
N SER A 52 -13.47 1.49 1.46
CA SER A 52 -14.68 2.00 0.81
C SER A 52 -14.47 3.42 0.23
N PRO A 53 -15.19 3.79 -0.86
CA PRO A 53 -16.12 2.97 -1.64
C PRO A 53 -15.40 2.01 -2.60
N VAL A 54 -16.09 0.95 -3.03
CA VAL A 54 -15.58 -0.05 -3.98
C VAL A 54 -16.64 -0.36 -5.04
N VAL A 55 -16.22 -0.97 -6.16
CA VAL A 55 -17.09 -1.39 -7.24
C VAL A 55 -16.93 -2.90 -7.50
N GLY A 56 -18.05 -3.59 -7.65
CA GLY A 56 -18.10 -5.00 -8.04
C GLY A 56 -17.32 -5.91 -7.07
N SER A 57 -16.31 -6.63 -7.58
CA SER A 57 -15.55 -7.63 -6.84
C SER A 57 -14.34 -7.07 -6.07
N GLU A 58 -14.15 -5.76 -6.03
CA GLU A 58 -13.09 -5.14 -5.25
C GLU A 58 -13.25 -5.45 -3.75
N GLN A 59 -12.14 -5.60 -3.06
CA GLN A 59 -12.16 -5.78 -1.61
C GLN A 59 -12.49 -4.44 -0.91
N GLY A 60 -13.62 -4.38 -0.20
CA GLY A 60 -14.13 -3.17 0.44
C GLY A 60 -14.30 -3.27 1.96
N GLY A 61 -14.80 -2.18 2.56
CA GLY A 61 -15.01 -2.06 3.99
C GLY A 61 -13.71 -1.89 4.77
N THR A 62 -13.82 -1.84 6.11
CA THR A 62 -12.67 -1.80 7.01
C THR A 62 -12.10 -3.21 7.16
N ARG A 63 -10.84 -3.39 6.77
CA ARG A 63 -10.16 -4.69 6.79
C ARG A 63 -8.66 -4.54 6.92
N PRO A 64 -7.93 -5.62 7.28
CA PRO A 64 -6.48 -5.61 7.25
C PRO A 64 -5.96 -5.43 5.82
N VAL A 65 -4.87 -4.66 5.70
CA VAL A 65 -4.10 -4.47 4.47
C VAL A 65 -2.62 -4.60 4.77
N LEU A 66 -1.86 -5.15 3.83
CA LEU A 66 -0.40 -5.20 3.87
C LEU A 66 0.17 -4.01 3.09
N ILE A 67 1.10 -3.27 3.69
CA ILE A 67 1.85 -2.23 2.99
C ILE A 67 2.92 -2.86 2.10
N VAL A 68 2.81 -2.67 0.79
CA VAL A 68 3.75 -3.20 -0.21
C VAL A 68 4.61 -2.13 -0.86
N GLN A 69 4.31 -0.84 -0.64
CA GLN A 69 5.11 0.29 -1.10
C GLN A 69 6.48 0.30 -0.42
N ASN A 70 7.54 0.72 -1.14
CA ASN A 70 8.88 0.88 -0.58
C ASN A 70 8.93 2.01 0.47
N ASP A 71 9.93 1.97 1.38
CA ASP A 71 10.01 2.89 2.52
C ASP A 71 10.35 4.34 2.14
N THR A 72 11.00 4.55 1.01
CA THR A 72 11.20 5.91 0.48
C THR A 72 9.85 6.53 0.10
N GLY A 73 9.01 5.79 -0.62
CA GLY A 73 7.64 6.18 -0.92
C GLY A 73 6.79 6.35 0.35
N ASN A 74 6.88 5.39 1.28
CA ASN A 74 6.18 5.45 2.56
C ASN A 74 6.53 6.71 3.37
N ARG A 75 7.77 7.16 3.31
CA ARG A 75 8.23 8.34 4.05
C ARG A 75 7.76 9.65 3.44
N HIS A 76 7.73 9.75 2.11
CA HIS A 76 7.57 11.03 1.41
C HIS A 76 6.21 11.22 0.74
N SER A 77 5.43 10.16 0.53
CA SER A 77 4.11 10.24 -0.10
C SER A 77 2.99 10.37 0.94
N PRO A 78 1.91 11.12 0.66
CA PRO A 78 0.69 11.10 1.46
C PRO A 78 -0.13 9.81 1.26
N THR A 79 0.25 8.99 0.27
CA THR A 79 -0.41 7.73 -0.06
C THR A 79 0.51 6.54 0.17
N VAL A 80 -0.08 5.36 0.27
CA VAL A 80 0.63 4.07 0.30
C VAL A 80 0.04 3.12 -0.73
N ILE A 81 0.85 2.18 -1.20
CA ILE A 81 0.39 1.04 -1.99
C ILE A 81 0.19 -0.12 -1.04
N ALA A 82 -1.01 -0.70 -1.03
CA ALA A 82 -1.37 -1.76 -0.11
C ALA A 82 -2.12 -2.89 -0.82
N ALA A 83 -1.96 -4.12 -0.32
CA ALA A 83 -2.68 -5.31 -0.73
C ALA A 83 -3.76 -5.66 0.31
N ALA A 84 -4.96 -5.99 -0.14
CA ALA A 84 -6.04 -6.37 0.75
C ALA A 84 -5.80 -7.74 1.38
N ILE A 85 -6.23 -7.91 2.64
CA ILE A 85 -6.21 -9.17 3.37
C ILE A 85 -7.65 -9.61 3.66
N THR A 86 -7.91 -10.90 3.50
CA THR A 86 -9.23 -11.49 3.76
C THR A 86 -9.13 -12.77 4.60
N SER A 87 -10.08 -12.96 5.52
CA SER A 87 -10.24 -14.22 6.24
C SER A 87 -11.13 -15.24 5.51
N GLN A 88 -11.62 -14.92 4.31
CA GLN A 88 -12.37 -15.85 3.48
C GLN A 88 -11.40 -16.78 2.72
N THR A 89 -11.04 -17.90 3.35
CA THR A 89 -10.05 -18.86 2.82
C THR A 89 -10.62 -19.91 1.87
N GLY A 90 -11.94 -19.96 1.70
CA GLY A 90 -12.65 -20.95 0.88
C GLY A 90 -12.60 -20.73 -0.65
N LYS A 91 -11.91 -19.70 -1.13
CA LYS A 91 -11.75 -19.42 -2.57
C LYS A 91 -10.60 -20.22 -3.16
N ALA A 92 -10.62 -20.41 -4.50
CA ALA A 92 -9.54 -21.05 -5.23
C ALA A 92 -8.19 -20.40 -4.90
N ARG A 93 -7.18 -21.23 -4.64
CA ARG A 93 -5.81 -20.75 -4.39
C ARG A 93 -5.21 -20.24 -5.70
N LEU A 94 -4.86 -18.97 -5.73
CA LEU A 94 -4.14 -18.36 -6.84
C LEU A 94 -2.64 -18.24 -6.49
N PRO A 95 -1.74 -18.22 -7.48
CA PRO A 95 -0.31 -18.00 -7.22
C PRO A 95 -0.02 -16.62 -6.64
N THR A 96 -0.99 -15.69 -6.71
CA THR A 96 -0.95 -14.35 -6.11
C THR A 96 -1.45 -14.31 -4.66
N HIS A 97 -1.84 -15.46 -4.09
CA HIS A 97 -2.36 -15.58 -2.72
C HIS A 97 -1.26 -16.02 -1.75
N ILE A 98 -1.08 -15.28 -0.65
CA ILE A 98 -0.17 -15.63 0.45
C ILE A 98 -1.00 -15.94 1.69
N ASN A 99 -0.87 -17.17 2.23
CA ASN A 99 -1.56 -17.57 3.45
C ASN A 99 -0.80 -17.06 4.69
N ILE A 100 -1.54 -16.52 5.64
CA ILE A 100 -1.05 -16.08 6.96
C ILE A 100 -1.87 -16.82 8.02
N ALA A 101 -1.16 -17.48 8.94
CA ALA A 101 -1.81 -18.20 10.03
C ALA A 101 -2.49 -17.25 11.02
N GLY A 102 -3.65 -17.62 11.49
CA GLY A 102 -4.34 -16.92 12.58
C GLY A 102 -3.49 -16.95 13.87
N GLY A 103 -3.62 -15.89 14.66
CA GLY A 103 -2.81 -15.69 15.86
C GLY A 103 -1.41 -15.10 15.59
N SER A 104 -1.02 -14.92 14.29
CA SER A 104 0.22 -14.23 13.91
C SER A 104 -0.05 -12.81 13.43
N VAL A 105 0.94 -11.94 13.54
CA VAL A 105 0.96 -10.55 13.04
C VAL A 105 -0.33 -9.76 13.33
N GLY A 106 -0.94 -10.01 14.51
CA GLY A 106 -2.17 -9.34 14.94
C GLY A 106 -3.47 -9.84 14.29
N LEU A 107 -3.40 -10.81 13.38
CA LEU A 107 -4.58 -11.42 12.75
C LEU A 107 -5.18 -12.51 13.63
N SER A 108 -6.46 -12.42 13.97
CA SER A 108 -7.13 -13.40 14.85
C SER A 108 -7.53 -14.70 14.14
N LYS A 109 -7.57 -14.70 12.81
CA LYS A 109 -8.02 -15.82 11.96
C LYS A 109 -7.03 -16.06 10.83
N ASP A 110 -6.98 -17.31 10.34
CA ASP A 110 -6.31 -17.62 9.09
C ASP A 110 -6.79 -16.67 8.00
N SER A 111 -5.84 -16.10 7.29
CA SER A 111 -6.11 -15.05 6.33
C SER A 111 -5.27 -15.22 5.07
N ILE A 112 -5.67 -14.55 4.01
CA ILE A 112 -4.98 -14.56 2.72
C ILE A 112 -4.70 -13.12 2.31
N ILE A 113 -3.46 -12.82 1.95
CA ILE A 113 -3.08 -11.59 1.29
C ILE A 113 -3.35 -11.76 -0.20
N LEU A 114 -4.05 -10.81 -0.81
CA LEU A 114 -4.50 -10.85 -2.19
C LEU A 114 -3.64 -9.89 -3.02
N LEU A 115 -2.57 -10.41 -3.66
CA LEU A 115 -1.64 -9.57 -4.43
C LEU A 115 -2.19 -9.18 -5.83
N GLU A 116 -3.37 -9.67 -6.20
CA GLU A 116 -4.17 -9.16 -7.33
C GLU A 116 -5.12 -8.03 -6.91
N GLN A 117 -5.28 -7.77 -5.61
CA GLN A 117 -6.09 -6.68 -5.04
C GLN A 117 -5.21 -5.56 -4.45
N ILE A 118 -4.13 -5.24 -5.16
CA ILE A 118 -3.24 -4.13 -4.81
C ILE A 118 -3.89 -2.82 -5.25
N ARG A 119 -3.84 -1.82 -4.37
CA ARG A 119 -4.37 -0.48 -4.65
C ARG A 119 -3.61 0.62 -3.90
N THR A 120 -3.66 1.83 -4.43
CA THR A 120 -3.18 3.03 -3.72
C THR A 120 -4.29 3.56 -2.82
N ILE A 121 -3.95 3.84 -1.57
CA ILE A 121 -4.85 4.47 -0.60
C ILE A 121 -4.16 5.66 0.08
N ASP A 122 -4.94 6.65 0.48
CA ASP A 122 -4.46 7.76 1.31
C ASP A 122 -4.11 7.24 2.72
N LYS A 123 -3.01 7.69 3.30
CA LYS A 123 -2.59 7.29 4.66
C LYS A 123 -3.64 7.56 5.72
N ARG A 124 -4.51 8.55 5.53
CA ARG A 124 -5.64 8.84 6.43
C ARG A 124 -6.67 7.71 6.51
N ARG A 125 -6.66 6.76 5.56
CA ARG A 125 -7.49 5.56 5.61
C ARG A 125 -6.91 4.48 6.51
N LEU A 126 -5.62 4.55 6.85
CA LEU A 126 -4.98 3.64 7.79
C LEU A 126 -5.52 3.90 9.20
N ARG A 127 -5.77 2.81 9.93
CA ARG A 127 -6.28 2.80 11.31
C ARG A 127 -5.22 2.20 12.22
N GLU A 128 -5.58 1.19 12.97
CA GLU A 128 -4.72 0.49 13.90
C GLU A 128 -3.62 -0.29 13.18
N HIS A 129 -2.38 -0.16 13.66
CA HIS A 129 -1.26 -1.02 13.27
C HIS A 129 -1.42 -2.38 13.96
N MET A 130 -1.39 -3.45 13.19
CA MET A 130 -1.64 -4.81 13.70
C MET A 130 -0.35 -5.60 13.93
N GLY A 131 0.63 -5.43 13.05
CA GLY A 131 1.89 -6.17 13.09
C GLY A 131 2.70 -5.98 11.82
N HIS A 132 3.74 -6.80 11.69
CA HIS A 132 4.70 -6.73 10.59
C HIS A 132 5.06 -8.14 10.11
N LEU A 133 5.15 -8.35 8.80
CA LEU A 133 5.61 -9.60 8.20
C LEU A 133 7.14 -9.73 8.34
N ASP A 134 7.61 -10.94 8.60
CA ASP A 134 9.04 -11.23 8.57
C ASP A 134 9.62 -11.23 7.15
N GLU A 135 10.95 -11.27 7.04
CA GLU A 135 11.66 -11.24 5.76
C GLU A 135 11.29 -12.42 4.85
N GLN A 136 11.05 -13.61 5.42
CA GLN A 136 10.69 -14.80 4.66
C GLN A 136 9.28 -14.66 4.06
N GLN A 137 8.34 -14.14 4.86
CA GLN A 137 6.99 -13.86 4.40
C GLN A 137 6.99 -12.76 3.34
N MET A 138 7.82 -11.71 3.52
CA MET A 138 7.94 -10.64 2.53
C MET A 138 8.59 -11.11 1.21
N ALA A 139 9.54 -12.04 1.24
CA ALA A 139 10.08 -12.64 0.01
C ALA A 139 8.98 -13.39 -0.78
N MET A 140 8.09 -14.11 -0.09
CA MET A 140 6.93 -14.75 -0.73
C MET A 140 5.96 -13.72 -1.33
N VAL A 141 5.78 -12.58 -0.67
CA VAL A 141 4.96 -11.46 -1.17
C VAL A 141 5.58 -10.86 -2.43
N ASP A 142 6.90 -10.69 -2.47
CA ASP A 142 7.62 -10.15 -3.64
C ASP A 142 7.45 -11.04 -4.87
N ASP A 143 7.60 -12.36 -4.69
CA ASP A 143 7.34 -13.34 -5.75
C ASP A 143 5.90 -13.27 -6.26
N ALA A 144 4.93 -13.17 -5.35
CA ALA A 144 3.53 -13.09 -5.72
C ALA A 144 3.17 -11.76 -6.42
N ILE A 145 3.80 -10.64 -6.03
CA ILE A 145 3.70 -9.36 -6.76
C ILE A 145 4.27 -9.49 -8.17
N ALA A 146 5.44 -10.13 -8.32
CA ALA A 146 6.03 -10.35 -9.64
C ALA A 146 5.10 -11.18 -10.54
N VAL A 147 4.46 -12.22 -10.01
CA VAL A 147 3.43 -12.98 -10.73
C VAL A 147 2.25 -12.10 -11.11
N SER A 148 1.71 -11.33 -10.15
CA SER A 148 0.52 -10.49 -10.35
C SER A 148 0.73 -9.43 -11.44
N PHE A 149 1.94 -8.88 -11.52
CA PHE A 149 2.29 -7.84 -12.50
C PHE A 149 2.98 -8.37 -13.76
N GLY A 150 3.16 -9.70 -13.89
CA GLY A 150 3.83 -10.29 -15.03
C GLY A 150 5.31 -9.90 -15.14
N LEU A 151 5.98 -9.67 -14.01
CA LEU A 151 7.39 -9.29 -13.98
C LEU A 151 8.31 -10.51 -14.11
N PRO A 152 9.54 -10.37 -14.68
CA PRO A 152 10.53 -11.43 -14.71
C PRO A 152 10.83 -11.93 -13.27
N GLY A 153 10.95 -13.24 -13.09
CA GLY A 153 11.20 -13.86 -11.79
C GLY A 153 9.96 -14.36 -11.05
N GLY A 154 8.76 -13.92 -11.43
CA GLY A 154 7.49 -14.41 -10.88
C GLY A 154 7.14 -15.81 -11.40
N ASN A 155 7.86 -16.84 -10.99
CA ASN A 155 7.69 -18.22 -11.48
C ASN A 155 7.02 -19.09 -10.41
N ARG A 156 5.79 -18.77 -10.01
CA ARG A 156 4.95 -19.68 -9.22
C ARG A 156 4.13 -20.53 -10.16
N THR A 157 4.59 -21.76 -10.42
CA THR A 157 3.79 -22.81 -11.02
C THR A 157 2.58 -23.09 -10.14
N MET A 158 1.39 -23.12 -10.74
CA MET A 158 0.15 -23.56 -10.10
C MET A 158 0.23 -25.02 -9.68
#